data_18f3527907aea0ecb3d01fa014111839
#
_entry.id   18f3527907aea0ecb3d01fa014111839
#
_cell.length_a   1.000
_cell.length_b   1.000
_cell.length_c   1.000
_cell.angle_alpha   90.00
_cell.angle_beta   90.00
_cell.angle_gamma   90.00
#
_symmetry.space_group_name_H-M   'P 1'
#
loop_
_entity.id
_entity.type
_entity.pdbx_description
1 polymer ?
#
loop_
_entity_poly.entity_id
_entity_poly.type
_entity_poly.pdbx_seq_one_letter_code
_entity_poly.pdbx_strand_id
1 'polypeptide(L)'
;MSFLDRIRRKYELVELTDGHLDDYQRTAVQFLKDNPRSALFIDTGLGKTAICLRLIRDLIDEDRIKKVLIIAPLKVANQTWGDEIKKWEFSAPLSYKLVRADHIVAKVNSAKRMENNRTLDASDIKKIERKVKSHINKFTKNNPSVDAVQLAEIEDKTRKELTKNYRAYKAESAKSNAAGDALREWERTNPTFIHIINQEMVKWLVDAWGVEEWPYDCVIFDESDAIKDSTTKRWKALNSIKHKTTHFYQLTATPAAESYIGLYAQIKLLDDGKRLGFTMSDYRDKYFNYNRYNHKITIKEGAQDAITKAISDITLVMKQEDYLKDVPPYVVENVTFEIPEHARKLYQDMSKSGMIRLDDGTLIVAEQAVSVLQKMMQISAGFVYESEESISDFGALVNNRTIHHIHDEKIKALRELMARFPDENFLISYYHQGSLELLQKHFPQAVKMDRKGTQKNDWNDGKIKMLLMHPKSGAHGLNLQKGGHIVINYDVYFSYGQFYQFLRRLARRGQKHENVLVFNILAARTYDEEVQRSCWVDKGESQNAFFGLIQKCKKALKHG
;
A
#
# COMPACT_ATOMS: atom_id res chain seq x y z
N MET A 1 31.27 -32.29 -15.43
CA MET A 1 30.66 -30.99 -15.05
C MET A 1 29.22 -31.25 -14.70
N SER A 2 28.83 -31.08 -13.45
CA SER A 2 27.47 -31.39 -12.98
C SER A 2 26.44 -30.45 -13.63
N PHE A 3 25.17 -30.86 -13.62
CA PHE A 3 24.06 -30.00 -14.06
C PHE A 3 24.04 -28.68 -13.29
N LEU A 4 24.38 -28.72 -12.00
CA LEU A 4 24.51 -27.56 -11.13
C LEU A 4 25.66 -26.62 -11.56
N ASP A 5 26.79 -27.15 -12.03
CA ASP A 5 27.91 -26.32 -12.52
C ASP A 5 27.57 -25.59 -13.83
N ARG A 6 26.71 -26.18 -14.67
CA ARG A 6 26.19 -25.50 -15.87
C ARG A 6 25.20 -24.39 -15.51
N ILE A 7 24.36 -24.61 -14.50
CA ILE A 7 23.44 -23.60 -13.95
C ILE A 7 24.24 -22.45 -13.31
N ARG A 8 25.25 -22.75 -12.48
CA ARG A 8 26.12 -21.74 -11.88
C ARG A 8 26.81 -20.83 -12.91
N ARG A 9 27.33 -21.40 -14.02
CA ARG A 9 27.92 -20.60 -15.12
C ARG A 9 26.90 -19.80 -15.92
N LYS A 10 25.67 -20.27 -16.04
CA LYS A 10 24.57 -19.57 -16.74
C LYS A 10 23.96 -18.45 -15.91
N TYR A 11 24.07 -18.56 -14.59
CA TYR A 11 23.55 -17.59 -13.60
C TYR A 11 24.68 -17.22 -12.66
N GLU A 12 25.56 -16.31 -13.07
CA GLU A 12 26.67 -15.74 -12.28
C GLU A 12 26.24 -15.09 -10.94
N LEU A 13 24.98 -15.27 -10.51
CA LEU A 13 24.31 -14.57 -9.41
C LEU A 13 23.76 -15.48 -8.32
N VAL A 14 23.99 -16.81 -8.34
CA VAL A 14 23.55 -17.69 -7.22
C VAL A 14 24.51 -17.52 -6.04
N GLU A 15 24.09 -16.71 -5.06
CA GLU A 15 24.89 -16.39 -3.89
C GLU A 15 24.54 -17.24 -2.67
N LEU A 16 23.28 -17.73 -2.59
CA LEU A 16 22.72 -18.36 -1.41
C LEU A 16 22.18 -19.75 -1.68
N THR A 17 22.50 -20.68 -0.78
CA THR A 17 21.99 -22.06 -0.79
C THR A 17 20.90 -22.23 0.28
N ASP A 18 20.25 -23.39 0.29
CA ASP A 18 19.28 -23.75 1.33
C ASP A 18 19.85 -23.68 2.75
N GLY A 19 21.14 -23.94 2.92
CA GLY A 19 21.84 -23.81 4.21
C GLY A 19 21.86 -22.40 4.80
N HIS A 20 21.62 -21.37 4.00
CA HIS A 20 21.55 -19.97 4.45
C HIS A 20 20.16 -19.55 4.98
N LEU A 21 19.16 -20.43 4.91
CA LEU A 21 17.88 -20.18 5.55
C LEU A 21 17.99 -20.39 7.07
N ASP A 22 17.57 -19.40 7.82
CA ASP A 22 17.47 -19.49 9.28
C ASP A 22 16.36 -20.48 9.69
N ASP A 23 16.46 -21.09 10.88
CA ASP A 23 15.50 -22.08 11.39
C ASP A 23 14.07 -21.52 11.48
N TYR A 24 13.93 -20.23 11.85
CA TYR A 24 12.62 -19.59 11.89
C TYR A 24 12.01 -19.46 10.48
N GLN A 25 12.83 -19.28 9.45
CA GLN A 25 12.35 -19.24 8.05
C GLN A 25 11.87 -20.62 7.61
N ARG A 26 12.57 -21.69 7.98
CA ARG A 26 12.10 -23.07 7.72
C ARG A 26 10.79 -23.37 8.43
N THR A 27 10.67 -22.92 9.69
CA THR A 27 9.41 -23.02 10.46
C THR A 27 8.27 -22.27 9.76
N ALA A 28 8.53 -21.09 9.21
CA ALA A 28 7.54 -20.34 8.45
C ALA A 28 7.14 -21.04 7.14
N VAL A 29 8.10 -21.63 6.41
CA VAL A 29 7.82 -22.43 5.21
C VAL A 29 6.91 -23.61 5.55
N GLN A 30 7.22 -24.36 6.61
CA GLN A 30 6.42 -25.49 7.05
C GLN A 30 5.00 -25.08 7.43
N PHE A 31 4.85 -23.98 8.19
CA PHE A 31 3.53 -23.45 8.54
C PHE A 31 2.71 -23.11 7.30
N LEU A 32 3.29 -22.47 6.28
CA LEU A 32 2.58 -22.12 5.05
C LEU A 32 2.23 -23.38 4.23
N LYS A 33 3.08 -24.39 4.21
CA LYS A 33 2.79 -25.69 3.56
C LYS A 33 1.59 -26.39 4.18
N ASP A 34 1.49 -26.38 5.51
CA ASP A 34 0.41 -27.00 6.28
C ASP A 34 -0.89 -26.20 6.20
N ASN A 35 -0.79 -24.89 5.93
CA ASN A 35 -1.92 -23.96 5.89
C ASN A 35 -1.99 -23.24 4.53
N PRO A 36 -2.56 -23.87 3.48
CA PRO A 36 -2.57 -23.34 2.13
C PRO A 36 -3.32 -22.02 1.95
N ARG A 37 -4.11 -21.63 2.92
CA ARG A 37 -4.81 -20.32 2.98
C ARG A 37 -4.51 -19.65 4.30
N SER A 38 -3.41 -18.89 4.33
CA SER A 38 -2.87 -18.33 5.59
C SER A 38 -2.18 -16.99 5.40
N ALA A 39 -1.90 -16.33 6.51
CA ALA A 39 -1.18 -15.07 6.53
C ALA A 39 0.13 -15.18 7.33
N LEU A 40 1.19 -14.64 6.77
CA LEU A 40 2.49 -14.49 7.39
C LEU A 40 2.68 -13.02 7.80
N PHE A 41 2.43 -12.73 9.07
CA PHE A 41 2.56 -11.42 9.68
C PHE A 41 3.94 -11.29 10.32
N ILE A 42 4.93 -10.98 9.53
CA ILE A 42 6.32 -10.92 9.99
C ILE A 42 6.99 -9.60 9.64
N ASP A 43 7.86 -9.17 10.53
CA ASP A 43 8.59 -7.93 10.41
C ASP A 43 9.43 -7.85 9.13
N THR A 44 9.72 -6.61 8.74
CA THR A 44 10.66 -6.37 7.64
C THR A 44 12.05 -6.87 8.00
N GLY A 45 12.76 -7.44 7.03
CA GLY A 45 14.12 -7.97 7.26
C GLY A 45 14.19 -9.44 7.66
N LEU A 46 13.07 -10.09 8.01
CA LEU A 46 13.01 -11.52 8.32
C LEU A 46 12.96 -12.44 7.09
N GLY A 47 13.14 -11.92 5.88
CA GLY A 47 13.26 -12.71 4.67
C GLY A 47 11.94 -13.25 4.10
N LYS A 48 10.83 -12.49 4.18
CA LYS A 48 9.52 -12.87 3.59
C LYS A 48 9.65 -13.47 2.19
N THR A 49 10.44 -12.83 1.33
CA THR A 49 10.63 -13.25 -0.06
C THR A 49 11.31 -14.61 -0.14
N ALA A 50 12.37 -14.84 0.61
CA ALA A 50 13.08 -16.12 0.65
C ALA A 50 12.19 -17.26 1.16
N ILE A 51 11.41 -17.02 2.23
CA ILE A 51 10.42 -17.97 2.77
C ILE A 51 9.42 -18.38 1.66
N CYS A 52 8.87 -17.41 0.94
CA CYS A 52 7.90 -17.68 -0.12
C CYS A 52 8.53 -18.38 -1.33
N LEU A 53 9.76 -18.05 -1.71
CA LEU A 53 10.45 -18.72 -2.81
C LEU A 53 10.77 -20.17 -2.45
N ARG A 54 11.17 -20.44 -1.22
CA ARG A 54 11.35 -21.81 -0.73
C ARG A 54 10.03 -22.59 -0.74
N LEU A 55 8.95 -21.96 -0.22
CA LEU A 55 7.60 -22.53 -0.26
C LEU A 55 7.16 -22.86 -1.69
N ILE A 56 7.32 -21.93 -2.63
CA ILE A 56 6.97 -22.16 -4.05
C ILE A 56 7.74 -23.37 -4.58
N ARG A 57 9.03 -23.46 -4.31
CA ARG A 57 9.85 -24.57 -4.75
C ARG A 57 9.35 -25.89 -4.19
N ASP A 58 9.11 -25.97 -2.89
CA ASP A 58 8.60 -27.18 -2.24
C ASP A 58 7.24 -27.61 -2.82
N LEU A 59 6.31 -26.66 -3.00
CA LEU A 59 4.99 -26.96 -3.53
C LEU A 59 5.00 -27.42 -5.00
N ILE A 60 5.95 -26.91 -5.81
CA ILE A 60 6.15 -27.37 -7.20
C ILE A 60 6.75 -28.78 -7.18
N ASP A 61 7.76 -29.05 -6.36
CA ASP A 61 8.40 -30.37 -6.27
C ASP A 61 7.44 -31.44 -5.76
N GLU A 62 6.45 -31.07 -4.95
CA GLU A 62 5.37 -31.92 -4.45
C GLU A 62 4.16 -32.01 -5.41
N ASP A 63 4.22 -31.40 -6.61
CA ASP A 63 3.13 -31.30 -7.60
C ASP A 63 1.80 -30.74 -7.02
N ARG A 64 1.90 -29.88 -6.00
CA ARG A 64 0.75 -29.25 -5.34
C ARG A 64 0.28 -27.97 -6.03
N ILE A 65 1.18 -27.31 -6.77
CA ILE A 65 0.89 -26.09 -7.54
C ILE A 65 1.55 -26.14 -8.92
N LYS A 66 0.91 -25.52 -9.91
CA LYS A 66 1.40 -25.46 -11.30
C LYS A 66 1.72 -24.03 -11.75
N LYS A 67 1.00 -23.03 -11.21
CA LYS A 67 1.16 -21.64 -11.60
C LYS A 67 0.95 -20.68 -10.46
N VAL A 68 1.93 -19.80 -10.27
CA VAL A 68 2.00 -18.86 -9.16
C VAL A 68 1.79 -17.43 -9.64
N LEU A 69 0.95 -16.68 -8.95
CA LEU A 69 0.83 -15.25 -9.08
C LEU A 69 1.38 -14.55 -7.83
N ILE A 70 2.40 -13.74 -8.00
CA ILE A 70 2.93 -12.86 -6.96
C ILE A 70 2.40 -11.44 -7.21
N ILE A 71 1.71 -10.90 -6.23
CA ILE A 71 1.15 -9.54 -6.23
C ILE A 71 1.91 -8.73 -5.19
N ALA A 72 2.62 -7.68 -5.63
CA ALA A 72 3.47 -6.89 -4.75
C ALA A 72 3.39 -5.39 -5.08
N PRO A 73 3.84 -4.49 -4.19
CA PRO A 73 4.01 -3.09 -4.52
C PRO A 73 4.93 -2.89 -5.74
N LEU A 74 4.68 -1.86 -6.54
CA LEU A 74 5.31 -1.66 -7.87
C LEU A 74 6.84 -1.86 -7.89
N LYS A 75 7.56 -1.28 -6.93
CA LYS A 75 9.03 -1.42 -6.86
C LYS A 75 9.46 -2.84 -6.51
N VAL A 76 8.75 -3.46 -5.56
CA VAL A 76 9.03 -4.82 -5.10
C VAL A 76 8.76 -5.82 -6.22
N ALA A 77 7.64 -5.65 -6.93
CA ALA A 77 7.29 -6.45 -8.10
C ALA A 77 8.33 -6.34 -9.22
N ASN A 78 8.82 -5.12 -9.48
CA ASN A 78 9.73 -4.88 -10.60
C ASN A 78 11.20 -5.30 -10.35
N GLN A 79 11.63 -5.32 -9.09
CA GLN A 79 13.05 -5.51 -8.74
C GLN A 79 13.26 -6.61 -7.71
N THR A 80 12.69 -6.46 -6.50
CA THR A 80 13.03 -7.30 -5.36
C THR A 80 12.76 -8.78 -5.59
N TRP A 81 11.57 -9.13 -6.09
CA TRP A 81 11.22 -10.53 -6.34
C TRP A 81 12.10 -11.17 -7.42
N GLY A 82 12.35 -10.44 -8.52
CA GLY A 82 13.21 -10.92 -9.60
C GLY A 82 14.66 -11.12 -9.18
N ASP A 83 15.20 -10.20 -8.39
CA ASP A 83 16.56 -10.28 -7.87
C ASP A 83 16.71 -11.44 -6.86
N GLU A 84 15.74 -11.59 -5.95
CA GLU A 84 15.74 -12.69 -4.97
C GLU A 84 15.56 -14.05 -5.65
N ILE A 85 14.72 -14.19 -6.70
CA ILE A 85 14.59 -15.46 -7.45
C ILE A 85 15.94 -15.93 -8.00
N LYS A 86 16.75 -15.01 -8.53
CA LYS A 86 18.07 -15.34 -9.10
C LYS A 86 19.12 -15.65 -8.05
N LYS A 87 18.97 -15.10 -6.85
CA LYS A 87 19.95 -15.14 -5.79
C LYS A 87 20.01 -16.48 -5.07
N TRP A 88 18.88 -17.19 -4.96
CA TRP A 88 18.79 -18.46 -4.25
C TRP A 88 18.92 -19.66 -5.18
N GLU A 89 19.74 -20.64 -4.81
CA GLU A 89 19.96 -21.88 -5.58
C GLU A 89 18.64 -22.61 -5.87
N PHE A 90 17.76 -22.73 -4.90
CA PHE A 90 16.49 -23.43 -5.03
C PHE A 90 15.47 -22.71 -5.92
N SER A 91 15.54 -21.38 -6.06
CA SER A 91 14.61 -20.61 -6.89
C SER A 91 15.18 -20.16 -8.24
N ALA A 92 16.50 -20.12 -8.40
CA ALA A 92 17.14 -19.72 -9.66
C ALA A 92 16.65 -20.48 -10.91
N PRO A 93 16.28 -21.79 -10.82
CA PRO A 93 15.69 -22.52 -11.96
C PRO A 93 14.24 -22.16 -12.26
N LEU A 94 13.54 -21.46 -11.37
CA LEU A 94 12.13 -21.12 -11.56
C LEU A 94 11.99 -19.99 -12.58
N SER A 95 11.27 -20.30 -13.66
CA SER A 95 10.96 -19.28 -14.65
C SER A 95 9.94 -18.28 -14.14
N TYR A 96 10.21 -16.99 -14.34
CA TYR A 96 9.28 -15.93 -13.95
C TYR A 96 9.16 -14.83 -15.02
N LYS A 97 8.03 -14.15 -15.03
CA LYS A 97 7.77 -12.97 -15.89
C LYS A 97 7.05 -11.88 -15.15
N LEU A 98 7.46 -10.64 -15.44
CA LEU A 98 6.69 -9.45 -15.04
C LEU A 98 5.55 -9.25 -16.02
N VAL A 99 4.31 -9.31 -15.54
CA VAL A 99 3.13 -9.04 -16.36
C VAL A 99 2.82 -7.54 -16.26
N ARG A 100 2.88 -6.85 -17.39
CA ARG A 100 2.61 -5.41 -17.48
C ARG A 100 1.54 -5.13 -18.51
N ALA A 101 0.51 -4.37 -18.10
CA ALA A 101 -0.59 -4.00 -18.97
C ALA A 101 -0.11 -3.21 -20.20
N ASP A 102 0.82 -2.28 -20.04
CA ASP A 102 1.37 -1.45 -21.11
C ASP A 102 2.03 -2.29 -22.22
N HIS A 103 2.78 -3.33 -21.88
CA HIS A 103 3.40 -4.23 -22.85
C HIS A 103 2.39 -5.11 -23.60
N ILE A 104 1.29 -5.49 -22.93
CA ILE A 104 0.25 -6.34 -23.49
C ILE A 104 -0.75 -5.50 -24.31
N VAL A 105 -1.19 -4.37 -23.74
CA VAL A 105 -2.18 -3.46 -24.36
C VAL A 105 -1.60 -2.70 -25.55
N ALA A 106 -0.30 -2.41 -25.60
CA ALA A 106 0.31 -1.77 -26.76
C ALA A 106 0.15 -2.59 -28.04
N LYS A 107 0.20 -3.93 -27.95
CA LYS A 107 -0.10 -4.84 -29.07
C LYS A 107 -1.58 -4.83 -29.46
N VAL A 108 -2.49 -4.59 -28.51
CA VAL A 108 -3.95 -4.54 -28.73
C VAL A 108 -4.37 -3.21 -29.35
N ASN A 109 -3.79 -2.09 -28.94
CA ASN A 109 -4.12 -0.77 -29.45
C ASN A 109 -3.70 -0.58 -30.91
N SER A 110 -2.66 -1.27 -31.39
CA SER A 110 -2.27 -1.26 -32.81
C SER A 110 -3.30 -1.99 -33.70
N ALA A 111 -3.96 -3.03 -33.19
CA ALA A 111 -4.98 -3.78 -33.90
C ALA A 111 -6.39 -3.10 -33.89
N LYS A 112 -6.67 -2.24 -32.90
CA LYS A 112 -8.02 -1.70 -32.60
C LYS A 112 -8.28 -0.25 -32.99
N ARG A 113 -7.36 0.46 -33.62
CA ARG A 113 -7.70 1.75 -34.26
C ARG A 113 -8.82 1.62 -35.32
N MET A 114 -9.19 0.41 -35.69
CA MET A 114 -10.23 0.12 -36.69
C MET A 114 -11.63 -0.19 -36.12
N GLU A 115 -11.87 -0.34 -34.80
CA GLU A 115 -13.16 -0.82 -34.26
C GLU A 115 -13.93 0.19 -33.38
N ASN A 116 -13.58 1.45 -33.35
CA ASN A 116 -14.10 2.42 -32.38
C ASN A 116 -15.53 2.96 -32.64
N ASN A 117 -16.32 2.34 -33.52
CA ASN A 117 -17.72 2.74 -33.78
C ASN A 117 -18.72 1.57 -33.57
N ARG A 118 -18.68 0.93 -32.37
CA ARG A 118 -19.78 -0.01 -32.07
C ARG A 118 -21.00 0.74 -31.58
N THR A 119 -22.00 0.84 -32.48
CA THR A 119 -23.40 1.14 -32.18
C THR A 119 -23.94 0.12 -31.19
N LEU A 120 -24.77 0.59 -30.23
CA LEU A 120 -25.51 -0.31 -29.34
C LEU A 120 -26.42 -1.20 -30.15
N ASP A 121 -26.44 -2.49 -29.92
CA ASP A 121 -27.33 -3.43 -30.57
C ASP A 121 -28.77 -3.38 -29.99
N ALA A 122 -29.72 -3.99 -30.65
CA ALA A 122 -31.13 -4.00 -30.23
C ALA A 122 -31.33 -4.62 -28.83
N SER A 123 -30.50 -5.60 -28.45
CA SER A 123 -30.54 -6.21 -27.12
C SER A 123 -30.07 -5.22 -26.03
N ASP A 124 -29.06 -4.42 -26.34
CA ASP A 124 -28.52 -3.41 -25.44
C ASP A 124 -29.54 -2.27 -25.20
N ILE A 125 -30.16 -1.82 -26.29
CA ILE A 125 -31.26 -0.81 -26.22
C ILE A 125 -32.40 -1.34 -25.34
N LYS A 126 -32.81 -2.59 -25.54
CA LYS A 126 -33.88 -3.23 -24.75
C LYS A 126 -33.52 -3.33 -23.25
N LYS A 127 -32.27 -3.56 -22.93
CA LYS A 127 -31.80 -3.57 -21.51
C LYS A 127 -31.81 -2.17 -20.89
N ILE A 128 -31.41 -1.16 -21.64
CA ILE A 128 -31.48 0.25 -21.23
C ILE A 128 -32.93 0.65 -20.95
N GLU A 129 -33.85 0.40 -21.88
CA GLU A 129 -35.26 0.73 -21.74
C GLU A 129 -35.91 0.05 -20.53
N ARG A 130 -35.59 -1.22 -20.24
CA ARG A 130 -36.06 -1.89 -19.02
C ARG A 130 -35.59 -1.18 -17.75
N LYS A 131 -34.34 -0.72 -17.73
CA LYS A 131 -33.78 -0.02 -16.55
C LYS A 131 -34.38 1.38 -16.40
N VAL A 132 -34.59 2.10 -17.52
CA VAL A 132 -35.30 3.38 -17.51
C VAL A 132 -36.68 3.19 -16.91
N LYS A 133 -37.47 2.27 -17.45
CA LYS A 133 -38.84 1.99 -16.97
C LYS A 133 -38.86 1.61 -15.47
N SER A 134 -37.91 0.80 -15.02
CA SER A 134 -37.81 0.45 -13.61
C SER A 134 -37.48 1.66 -12.73
N HIS A 135 -36.59 2.54 -13.19
CA HIS A 135 -36.22 3.75 -12.45
C HIS A 135 -37.38 4.72 -12.36
N ILE A 136 -38.09 4.96 -13.47
CA ILE A 136 -39.25 5.83 -13.51
C ILE A 136 -40.39 5.31 -12.63
N ASN A 137 -40.73 4.02 -12.69
CA ASN A 137 -41.74 3.43 -11.83
C ASN A 137 -41.42 3.61 -10.33
N LYS A 138 -40.15 3.44 -9.95
CA LYS A 138 -39.73 3.67 -8.57
C LYS A 138 -39.79 5.14 -8.16
N PHE A 139 -39.40 6.04 -9.07
CA PHE A 139 -39.46 7.48 -8.85
C PHE A 139 -40.91 7.96 -8.69
N THR A 140 -41.84 7.58 -9.59
CA THR A 140 -43.25 7.93 -9.53
C THR A 140 -43.93 7.42 -8.26
N LYS A 141 -43.60 6.19 -7.85
CA LYS A 141 -44.10 5.64 -6.58
C LYS A 141 -43.72 6.47 -5.35
N ASN A 142 -42.54 7.05 -5.37
CA ASN A 142 -42.03 7.88 -4.27
C ASN A 142 -42.43 9.36 -4.37
N ASN A 143 -42.90 9.81 -5.56
CA ASN A 143 -43.26 11.20 -5.85
C ASN A 143 -44.59 11.24 -6.63
N PRO A 144 -45.72 10.97 -6.01
CA PRO A 144 -47.02 10.83 -6.72
C PRO A 144 -47.58 12.15 -7.28
N SER A 145 -47.03 13.31 -6.90
CA SER A 145 -47.48 14.64 -7.33
C SER A 145 -46.68 15.22 -8.50
N VAL A 146 -45.76 14.47 -9.10
CA VAL A 146 -44.94 14.93 -10.24
C VAL A 146 -45.80 14.99 -11.50
N ASP A 147 -45.76 16.12 -12.20
CA ASP A 147 -46.48 16.29 -13.48
C ASP A 147 -45.82 15.52 -14.64
N ALA A 148 -46.57 15.37 -15.74
CA ALA A 148 -46.15 14.59 -16.90
C ALA A 148 -44.92 15.19 -17.63
N VAL A 149 -44.72 16.51 -17.57
CA VAL A 149 -43.61 17.20 -18.23
C VAL A 149 -42.31 16.93 -17.45
N GLN A 150 -42.36 17.11 -16.14
CA GLN A 150 -41.23 16.81 -15.26
C GLN A 150 -40.84 15.33 -15.33
N LEU A 151 -41.83 14.43 -15.41
CA LEU A 151 -41.55 12.99 -15.54
C LEU A 151 -40.86 12.66 -16.87
N ALA A 152 -41.25 13.29 -17.98
CA ALA A 152 -40.62 13.11 -19.27
C ALA A 152 -39.17 13.63 -19.31
N GLU A 153 -38.88 14.74 -18.65
CA GLU A 153 -37.50 15.26 -18.50
C GLU A 153 -36.61 14.33 -17.70
N ILE A 154 -37.13 13.78 -16.59
CA ILE A 154 -36.42 12.82 -15.76
C ILE A 154 -36.15 11.52 -16.52
N GLU A 155 -37.13 11.07 -17.31
CA GLU A 155 -37.00 9.88 -18.16
C GLU A 155 -35.90 10.08 -19.22
N ASP A 156 -35.90 11.20 -19.94
CA ASP A 156 -34.89 11.52 -20.94
C ASP A 156 -33.48 11.64 -20.34
N LYS A 157 -33.36 12.34 -19.21
CA LYS A 157 -32.10 12.45 -18.47
C LYS A 157 -31.57 11.06 -18.01
N THR A 158 -32.46 10.25 -17.46
CA THR A 158 -32.12 8.89 -17.00
C THR A 158 -31.71 8.01 -18.19
N ARG A 159 -32.39 8.10 -19.31
CA ARG A 159 -32.07 7.38 -20.55
C ARG A 159 -30.69 7.79 -21.09
N LYS A 160 -30.42 9.09 -21.18
CA LYS A 160 -29.10 9.60 -21.62
C LYS A 160 -27.95 9.11 -20.71
N GLU A 161 -28.16 9.17 -19.41
CA GLU A 161 -27.15 8.73 -18.42
C GLU A 161 -26.93 7.21 -18.49
N LEU A 162 -27.98 6.40 -18.51
CA LEU A 162 -27.88 4.94 -18.65
C LEU A 162 -27.23 4.54 -19.98
N THR A 163 -27.56 5.25 -21.07
CA THR A 163 -26.96 5.01 -22.41
C THR A 163 -25.46 5.31 -22.38
N LYS A 164 -25.05 6.43 -21.78
CA LYS A 164 -23.63 6.80 -21.59
C LYS A 164 -22.90 5.75 -20.77
N ASN A 165 -23.47 5.35 -19.64
CA ASN A 165 -22.90 4.35 -18.74
C ASN A 165 -22.79 2.98 -19.41
N TYR A 166 -23.78 2.59 -20.21
CA TYR A 166 -23.78 1.32 -20.92
C TYR A 166 -22.77 1.27 -22.07
N ARG A 167 -22.60 2.39 -22.82
CA ARG A 167 -21.53 2.53 -23.82
C ARG A 167 -20.15 2.43 -23.17
N ALA A 168 -19.94 3.08 -22.03
CA ALA A 168 -18.69 2.99 -21.27
C ALA A 168 -18.42 1.56 -20.80
N TYR A 169 -19.43 0.87 -20.28
CA TYR A 169 -19.33 -0.54 -19.88
C TYR A 169 -18.97 -1.46 -21.06
N LYS A 170 -19.62 -1.30 -22.22
CA LYS A 170 -19.31 -2.10 -23.43
C LYS A 170 -17.89 -1.83 -23.94
N ALA A 171 -17.45 -0.59 -23.91
CA ALA A 171 -16.08 -0.23 -24.30
C ALA A 171 -15.04 -0.83 -23.32
N GLU A 172 -15.32 -0.81 -22.01
CA GLU A 172 -14.47 -1.43 -20.99
C GLU A 172 -14.43 -2.96 -21.16
N SER A 173 -15.59 -3.60 -21.36
CA SER A 173 -15.69 -5.04 -21.61
C SER A 173 -14.95 -5.47 -22.87
N ALA A 174 -15.07 -4.73 -23.97
CA ALA A 174 -14.33 -5.00 -25.20
C ALA A 174 -12.81 -4.86 -25.04
N LYS A 175 -12.37 -3.85 -24.25
CA LYS A 175 -10.95 -3.69 -23.88
C LYS A 175 -10.46 -4.87 -23.03
N SER A 176 -11.28 -5.33 -22.09
CA SER A 176 -10.97 -6.47 -21.22
C SER A 176 -10.80 -7.76 -22.02
N ASN A 177 -11.75 -8.06 -22.90
CA ASN A 177 -11.69 -9.26 -23.76
C ASN A 177 -10.43 -9.26 -24.64
N ALA A 178 -10.13 -8.13 -25.28
CA ALA A 178 -8.92 -8.03 -26.10
C ALA A 178 -7.61 -8.09 -25.29
N ALA A 179 -7.63 -7.58 -24.07
CA ALA A 179 -6.50 -7.75 -23.15
C ALA A 179 -6.36 -9.22 -22.74
N GLY A 180 -7.46 -9.94 -22.54
CA GLY A 180 -7.49 -11.37 -22.27
C GLY A 180 -6.91 -12.20 -23.41
N ASP A 181 -7.32 -11.95 -24.67
CA ASP A 181 -6.78 -12.64 -25.84
C ASP A 181 -5.27 -12.39 -26.00
N ALA A 182 -4.84 -11.15 -25.84
CA ALA A 182 -3.42 -10.79 -25.90
C ALA A 182 -2.61 -11.42 -24.75
N LEU A 183 -3.20 -11.55 -23.57
CA LEU A 183 -2.56 -12.17 -22.41
C LEU A 183 -2.43 -13.68 -22.59
N ARG A 184 -3.46 -14.36 -23.12
CA ARG A 184 -3.43 -15.80 -23.45
C ARG A 184 -2.38 -16.10 -24.51
N GLU A 185 -2.33 -15.30 -25.58
CA GLU A 185 -1.31 -15.45 -26.62
C GLU A 185 0.11 -15.19 -26.09
N TRP A 186 0.26 -14.16 -25.24
CA TRP A 186 1.53 -13.89 -24.60
C TRP A 186 1.98 -15.04 -23.69
N GLU A 187 1.06 -15.62 -22.92
CA GLU A 187 1.31 -16.79 -22.07
C GLU A 187 1.72 -18.02 -22.89
N ARG A 188 1.00 -18.30 -23.99
CA ARG A 188 1.29 -19.42 -24.88
C ARG A 188 2.70 -19.34 -25.47
N THR A 189 3.18 -18.13 -25.74
CA THR A 189 4.53 -17.88 -26.29
C THR A 189 5.60 -17.70 -25.21
N ASN A 190 5.22 -17.54 -23.95
CA ASN A 190 6.13 -17.31 -22.82
C ASN A 190 5.69 -18.10 -21.57
N PRO A 191 5.60 -19.44 -21.64
CA PRO A 191 5.16 -20.22 -20.50
C PRO A 191 6.14 -20.06 -19.34
N THR A 192 5.63 -19.76 -18.15
CA THR A 192 6.44 -19.60 -16.93
C THR A 192 5.67 -20.07 -15.70
N PHE A 193 6.39 -20.51 -14.67
CA PHE A 193 5.78 -20.91 -13.41
C PHE A 193 5.27 -19.73 -12.61
N ILE A 194 5.98 -18.58 -12.64
CA ILE A 194 5.70 -17.43 -11.78
C ILE A 194 5.38 -16.20 -12.63
N HIS A 195 4.23 -15.62 -12.40
CA HIS A 195 3.90 -14.26 -12.83
C HIS A 195 3.98 -13.30 -11.67
N ILE A 196 4.56 -12.12 -11.90
CA ILE A 196 4.68 -11.07 -10.92
C ILE A 196 3.95 -9.83 -11.45
N ILE A 197 3.04 -9.26 -10.64
CA ILE A 197 2.31 -8.03 -10.97
C ILE A 197 2.39 -7.00 -9.85
N ASN A 198 2.13 -5.74 -10.19
CA ASN A 198 1.89 -4.75 -9.15
C ASN A 198 0.44 -4.82 -8.63
N GLN A 199 0.24 -4.36 -7.41
CA GLN A 199 -1.06 -4.44 -6.72
C GLN A 199 -2.18 -3.67 -7.46
N GLU A 200 -1.88 -2.62 -8.21
CA GLU A 200 -2.84 -1.82 -8.97
C GLU A 200 -3.39 -2.58 -10.18
N MET A 201 -2.65 -3.56 -10.69
CA MET A 201 -3.04 -4.36 -11.85
C MET A 201 -3.99 -5.53 -11.53
N VAL A 202 -4.26 -5.81 -10.26
CA VAL A 202 -5.08 -6.98 -9.85
C VAL A 202 -6.43 -7.00 -10.56
N LYS A 203 -7.18 -5.88 -10.52
CA LYS A 203 -8.48 -5.82 -11.20
C LYS A 203 -8.35 -6.07 -12.70
N TRP A 204 -7.39 -5.41 -13.36
CA TRP A 204 -7.15 -5.59 -14.78
C TRP A 204 -6.83 -7.05 -15.14
N LEU A 205 -5.99 -7.72 -14.35
CA LEU A 205 -5.60 -9.11 -14.61
C LEU A 205 -6.79 -10.06 -14.44
N VAL A 206 -7.61 -9.88 -13.40
CA VAL A 206 -8.82 -10.68 -13.18
C VAL A 206 -9.84 -10.45 -14.29
N ASP A 207 -10.03 -9.20 -14.71
CA ASP A 207 -10.94 -8.88 -15.82
C ASP A 207 -10.44 -9.49 -17.16
N ALA A 208 -9.12 -9.47 -17.40
CA ALA A 208 -8.53 -10.00 -18.63
C ALA A 208 -8.63 -11.52 -18.74
N TRP A 209 -8.35 -12.26 -17.66
CA TRP A 209 -8.51 -13.72 -17.64
C TRP A 209 -9.98 -14.14 -17.56
N GLY A 210 -10.80 -13.39 -16.82
CA GLY A 210 -12.10 -13.87 -16.36
C GLY A 210 -11.96 -14.87 -15.20
N VAL A 211 -13.04 -15.04 -14.45
CA VAL A 211 -13.04 -15.93 -13.27
C VAL A 211 -12.91 -17.40 -13.69
N GLU A 212 -13.58 -17.80 -14.76
CA GLU A 212 -13.61 -19.20 -15.20
C GLU A 212 -12.27 -19.69 -15.76
N GLU A 213 -11.55 -18.82 -16.46
CA GLU A 213 -10.26 -19.11 -17.09
C GLU A 213 -9.05 -18.72 -16.22
N TRP A 214 -9.27 -18.45 -14.94
CA TRP A 214 -8.22 -18.08 -13.99
C TRP A 214 -7.15 -19.17 -13.88
N PRO A 215 -5.88 -18.91 -14.28
CA PRO A 215 -4.88 -19.96 -14.43
C PRO A 215 -4.04 -20.21 -13.18
N TYR A 216 -4.14 -19.34 -12.15
CA TYR A 216 -3.25 -19.40 -10.98
C TYR A 216 -3.89 -20.21 -9.86
N ASP A 217 -3.25 -21.30 -9.49
CA ASP A 217 -3.61 -22.14 -8.35
C ASP A 217 -2.95 -21.67 -7.04
N CYS A 218 -1.90 -20.84 -7.13
CA CYS A 218 -1.25 -20.22 -5.98
C CYS A 218 -1.16 -18.69 -6.16
N VAL A 219 -1.63 -17.95 -5.16
CA VAL A 219 -1.51 -16.48 -5.09
C VAL A 219 -0.75 -16.07 -3.83
N ILE A 220 0.29 -15.27 -3.98
CA ILE A 220 1.03 -14.65 -2.89
C ILE A 220 0.79 -13.14 -2.96
N PHE A 221 0.16 -12.58 -1.95
CA PHE A 221 -0.11 -11.15 -1.84
C PHE A 221 0.85 -10.49 -0.85
N ASP A 222 1.84 -9.81 -1.37
CA ASP A 222 2.84 -9.09 -0.58
C ASP A 222 2.33 -7.68 -0.20
N GLU A 223 2.56 -7.28 1.05
CA GLU A 223 2.01 -6.09 1.72
C GLU A 223 0.48 -6.10 1.70
N SER A 224 -0.11 -7.09 2.38
CA SER A 224 -1.57 -7.33 2.39
C SER A 224 -2.39 -6.28 3.12
N ASP A 225 -1.78 -5.31 3.81
CA ASP A 225 -2.46 -4.11 4.29
C ASP A 225 -3.14 -3.31 3.16
N ALA A 226 -2.69 -3.47 1.91
CA ALA A 226 -3.33 -2.90 0.72
C ALA A 226 -4.73 -3.47 0.41
N ILE A 227 -5.13 -4.57 1.04
CA ILE A 227 -6.45 -5.21 0.90
C ILE A 227 -7.28 -5.19 2.19
N LYS A 228 -6.98 -4.28 3.12
CA LYS A 228 -7.70 -4.09 4.39
C LYS A 228 -9.13 -3.55 4.23
N ASP A 229 -9.50 -3.09 3.04
CA ASP A 229 -10.84 -2.55 2.73
C ASP A 229 -11.53 -3.40 1.66
N SER A 230 -12.61 -4.08 2.09
CA SER A 230 -13.43 -4.97 1.24
C SER A 230 -14.28 -4.23 0.19
N THR A 231 -14.37 -2.90 0.24
CA THR A 231 -15.12 -2.10 -0.74
C THR A 231 -14.31 -1.82 -2.01
N THR A 232 -12.99 -1.94 -1.94
CA THR A 232 -12.07 -1.61 -3.04
C THR A 232 -12.22 -2.55 -4.24
N LYS A 233 -11.98 -2.01 -5.43
CA LYS A 233 -12.00 -2.78 -6.69
C LYS A 233 -11.01 -3.96 -6.65
N ARG A 234 -9.84 -3.75 -6.05
CA ARG A 234 -8.80 -4.78 -5.88
C ARG A 234 -9.31 -5.95 -5.04
N TRP A 235 -9.86 -5.65 -3.86
CA TRP A 235 -10.38 -6.68 -2.98
C TRP A 235 -11.50 -7.48 -3.63
N LYS A 236 -12.46 -6.80 -4.29
CA LYS A 236 -13.58 -7.44 -5.00
C LYS A 236 -13.10 -8.38 -6.12
N ALA A 237 -12.07 -7.97 -6.86
CA ALA A 237 -11.46 -8.80 -7.88
C ALA A 237 -10.81 -10.06 -7.27
N LEU A 238 -10.04 -9.95 -6.20
CA LEU A 238 -9.48 -11.11 -5.50
C LEU A 238 -10.56 -12.02 -4.93
N ASN A 239 -11.61 -11.44 -4.36
CA ASN A 239 -12.73 -12.21 -3.81
C ASN A 239 -13.47 -13.02 -4.87
N SER A 240 -13.54 -12.57 -6.14
CA SER A 240 -14.19 -13.31 -7.22
C SER A 240 -13.39 -14.55 -7.66
N ILE A 241 -12.06 -14.53 -7.54
CA ILE A 241 -11.18 -15.64 -8.00
C ILE A 241 -10.70 -16.55 -6.87
N LYS A 242 -10.97 -16.22 -5.63
CA LYS A 242 -10.42 -16.95 -4.48
C LYS A 242 -10.77 -18.44 -4.45
N HIS A 243 -11.93 -18.83 -5.02
CA HIS A 243 -12.36 -20.23 -5.09
C HIS A 243 -11.66 -21.03 -6.21
N LYS A 244 -11.07 -20.33 -7.18
CA LYS A 244 -10.25 -20.96 -8.24
C LYS A 244 -8.80 -21.13 -7.80
N THR A 245 -8.41 -20.55 -6.66
CA THR A 245 -7.05 -20.57 -6.12
C THR A 245 -6.98 -21.48 -4.90
N THR A 246 -6.20 -22.54 -4.99
CA THR A 246 -6.05 -23.54 -3.91
C THR A 246 -5.17 -23.01 -2.78
N HIS A 247 -4.11 -22.26 -3.12
CA HIS A 247 -3.15 -21.69 -2.18
C HIS A 247 -3.20 -20.16 -2.23
N PHE A 248 -3.53 -19.53 -1.12
CA PHE A 248 -3.59 -18.07 -1.01
C PHE A 248 -2.84 -17.58 0.23
N TYR A 249 -1.71 -16.92 0.02
CA TYR A 249 -0.84 -16.43 1.09
C TYR A 249 -0.81 -14.92 1.13
N GLN A 250 -0.93 -14.37 2.33
CA GLN A 250 -0.84 -12.92 2.59
C GLN A 250 0.39 -12.61 3.43
N LEU A 251 1.13 -11.59 3.04
CA LEU A 251 2.37 -11.18 3.71
C LEU A 251 2.26 -9.71 4.12
N THR A 252 2.53 -9.40 5.37
CA THR A 252 2.69 -8.01 5.82
C THR A 252 3.44 -7.93 7.14
N ALA A 253 4.11 -6.81 7.39
CA ALA A 253 4.68 -6.50 8.70
C ALA A 253 3.66 -5.78 9.61
N THR A 254 2.58 -5.22 9.06
CA THR A 254 1.69 -4.30 9.76
C THR A 254 0.20 -4.61 9.53
N PRO A 255 -0.28 -5.84 9.86
CA PRO A 255 -1.64 -6.27 9.53
C PRO A 255 -2.75 -5.46 10.22
N ALA A 256 -2.49 -4.95 11.43
CA ALA A 256 -3.44 -4.19 12.23
C ALA A 256 -2.97 -2.75 12.52
N ALA A 257 -2.01 -2.23 11.75
CA ALA A 257 -1.36 -0.94 12.01
C ALA A 257 -2.32 0.26 12.12
N GLU A 258 -3.39 0.26 11.34
CA GLU A 258 -4.37 1.35 11.39
C GLU A 258 -5.53 1.05 12.35
N SER A 259 -6.04 -0.16 12.33
CA SER A 259 -7.04 -0.68 13.27
C SER A 259 -7.31 -2.16 13.04
N TYR A 260 -7.89 -2.84 14.06
CA TYR A 260 -8.37 -4.21 13.95
C TYR A 260 -9.50 -4.39 12.90
N ILE A 261 -10.19 -3.31 12.50
CA ILE A 261 -11.24 -3.36 11.46
C ILE A 261 -10.67 -3.86 10.12
N GLY A 262 -9.46 -3.48 9.78
CA GLY A 262 -8.80 -3.89 8.53
C GLY A 262 -8.49 -5.39 8.44
N LEU A 263 -8.43 -6.10 9.56
CA LEU A 263 -8.21 -7.55 9.59
C LEU A 263 -9.36 -8.32 8.93
N TYR A 264 -10.60 -7.85 9.08
CA TYR A 264 -11.76 -8.51 8.48
C TYR A 264 -11.58 -8.78 6.98
N ALA A 265 -11.24 -7.76 6.22
CA ALA A 265 -11.11 -7.89 4.77
C ALA A 265 -9.96 -8.83 4.37
N GLN A 266 -8.85 -8.79 5.08
CA GLN A 266 -7.72 -9.69 4.86
C GLN A 266 -8.10 -11.15 5.17
N ILE A 267 -8.63 -11.43 6.35
CA ILE A 267 -8.98 -12.77 6.78
C ILE A 267 -10.13 -13.36 5.95
N LYS A 268 -11.12 -12.56 5.57
CA LYS A 268 -12.25 -13.02 4.74
C LYS A 268 -11.81 -13.56 3.37
N LEU A 269 -10.74 -13.08 2.79
CA LEU A 269 -10.17 -13.66 1.56
C LEU A 269 -9.57 -15.06 1.79
N LEU A 270 -9.13 -15.35 3.01
CA LEU A 270 -8.54 -16.65 3.37
C LEU A 270 -9.60 -17.70 3.72
N ASP A 271 -10.68 -17.30 4.44
CA ASP A 271 -11.58 -18.24 5.10
C ASP A 271 -13.06 -18.04 4.81
N ASP A 272 -13.44 -17.16 3.88
CA ASP A 272 -14.84 -16.83 3.53
C ASP A 272 -15.66 -16.18 4.68
N GLY A 273 -15.00 -15.67 5.71
CA GLY A 273 -15.61 -15.06 6.87
C GLY A 273 -15.99 -16.05 7.98
N LYS A 274 -15.50 -17.28 7.94
CA LYS A 274 -15.78 -18.32 8.93
C LYS A 274 -15.35 -17.93 10.34
N ARG A 275 -14.21 -17.22 10.48
CA ARG A 275 -13.63 -16.85 11.79
C ARG A 275 -14.15 -15.54 12.34
N LEU A 276 -14.22 -14.51 11.49
CA LEU A 276 -14.52 -13.15 11.94
C LEU A 276 -15.98 -12.71 11.67
N GLY A 277 -16.74 -13.48 10.88
CA GLY A 277 -18.11 -13.18 10.48
C GLY A 277 -18.28 -13.10 8.97
N PHE A 278 -19.46 -13.41 8.47
CA PHE A 278 -19.74 -13.45 7.03
C PHE A 278 -19.85 -12.06 6.41
N THR A 279 -20.26 -11.06 7.20
CA THR A 279 -20.38 -9.66 6.76
C THR A 279 -19.53 -8.73 7.62
N MET A 280 -19.19 -7.56 7.09
CA MET A 280 -18.52 -6.51 7.86
C MET A 280 -19.40 -6.03 9.03
N SER A 281 -20.74 -6.06 8.88
CA SER A 281 -21.68 -5.77 9.97
C SER A 281 -21.52 -6.77 11.11
N ASP A 282 -21.56 -8.08 10.83
CA ASP A 282 -21.40 -9.11 11.85
C ASP A 282 -20.10 -8.91 12.65
N TYR A 283 -19.00 -8.61 11.93
CA TYR A 283 -17.71 -8.35 12.55
C TYR A 283 -17.74 -7.11 13.46
N ARG A 284 -18.33 -6.01 12.96
CA ARG A 284 -18.44 -4.77 13.74
C ARG A 284 -19.34 -4.95 14.96
N ASP A 285 -20.50 -5.55 14.77
CA ASP A 285 -21.47 -5.74 15.86
C ASP A 285 -20.92 -6.65 16.96
N LYS A 286 -20.13 -7.64 16.57
CA LYS A 286 -19.52 -8.58 17.50
C LYS A 286 -18.39 -7.96 18.32
N TYR A 287 -17.49 -7.21 17.69
CA TYR A 287 -16.20 -6.83 18.27
C TYR A 287 -16.01 -5.33 18.52
N PHE A 288 -16.93 -4.47 18.05
CA PHE A 288 -16.76 -3.03 18.17
C PHE A 288 -17.99 -2.34 18.73
N ASN A 289 -17.76 -1.18 19.37
CA ASN A 289 -18.79 -0.24 19.75
C ASN A 289 -18.82 0.88 18.70
N TYR A 290 -20.03 1.26 18.27
CA TYR A 290 -20.24 2.39 17.37
C TYR A 290 -20.95 3.52 18.09
N ASN A 291 -20.29 4.67 18.22
CA ASN A 291 -20.92 5.88 18.77
C ASN A 291 -21.61 6.66 17.64
N ARG A 292 -22.94 6.73 17.70
CA ARG A 292 -23.77 7.39 16.67
C ARG A 292 -23.62 8.91 16.62
N TYR A 293 -23.16 9.55 17.71
CA TYR A 293 -23.04 11.01 17.79
C TYR A 293 -21.77 11.54 17.11
N ASN A 294 -20.66 10.84 17.27
CA ASN A 294 -19.37 11.27 16.73
C ASN A 294 -18.79 10.28 15.70
N HIS A 295 -19.57 9.30 15.28
CA HIS A 295 -19.19 8.23 14.33
C HIS A 295 -17.90 7.47 14.71
N LYS A 296 -17.50 7.53 16.00
CA LYS A 296 -16.30 6.85 16.48
C LYS A 296 -16.58 5.36 16.66
N ILE A 297 -15.65 4.55 16.12
CA ILE A 297 -15.65 3.10 16.30
C ILE A 297 -14.54 2.77 17.30
N THR A 298 -14.87 2.06 18.38
CA THR A 298 -13.91 1.59 19.37
C THR A 298 -14.03 0.08 19.53
N ILE A 299 -12.91 -0.59 19.79
CA ILE A 299 -12.93 -2.03 20.04
C ILE A 299 -13.54 -2.31 21.42
N LYS A 300 -14.34 -3.37 21.53
CA LYS A 300 -14.91 -3.81 22.81
C LYS A 300 -13.84 -4.42 23.71
N GLU A 301 -14.06 -4.37 25.01
CA GLU A 301 -13.21 -5.05 25.99
C GLU A 301 -13.14 -6.55 25.70
N GLY A 302 -11.93 -7.12 25.75
CA GLY A 302 -11.67 -8.53 25.43
C GLY A 302 -11.78 -8.90 23.95
N ALA A 303 -12.23 -8.00 23.06
CA ALA A 303 -12.39 -8.31 21.64
C ALA A 303 -11.06 -8.49 20.91
N GLN A 304 -9.98 -7.84 21.36
CA GLN A 304 -8.64 -8.05 20.81
C GLN A 304 -8.20 -9.50 20.98
N ASP A 305 -8.36 -10.06 22.18
CA ASP A 305 -8.04 -11.46 22.48
C ASP A 305 -8.91 -12.42 21.67
N ALA A 306 -10.21 -12.14 21.59
CA ALA A 306 -11.16 -12.97 20.85
C ALA A 306 -10.85 -12.99 19.33
N ILE A 307 -10.56 -11.84 18.72
CA ILE A 307 -10.18 -11.74 17.30
C ILE A 307 -8.88 -12.51 17.07
N THR A 308 -7.86 -12.27 17.90
CA THR A 308 -6.53 -12.86 17.78
C THR A 308 -6.59 -14.37 17.91
N LYS A 309 -7.34 -14.88 18.89
CA LYS A 309 -7.57 -16.31 19.07
C LYS A 309 -8.26 -16.93 17.86
N ALA A 310 -9.28 -16.25 17.31
CA ALA A 310 -10.05 -16.76 16.18
C ALA A 310 -9.22 -16.93 14.90
N ILE A 311 -8.15 -16.15 14.72
CA ILE A 311 -7.31 -16.20 13.49
C ILE A 311 -5.95 -16.87 13.71
N SER A 312 -5.61 -17.27 14.93
CA SER A 312 -4.28 -17.74 15.32
C SER A 312 -3.83 -19.01 14.59
N ASP A 313 -4.76 -19.86 14.19
CA ASP A 313 -4.48 -21.10 13.44
C ASP A 313 -4.02 -20.84 12.00
N ILE A 314 -4.54 -19.80 11.34
CA ILE A 314 -4.18 -19.43 9.95
C ILE A 314 -3.22 -18.25 9.85
N THR A 315 -2.70 -17.75 10.96
CA THR A 315 -1.75 -16.63 10.96
C THR A 315 -0.46 -17.01 11.67
N LEU A 316 0.70 -16.72 11.10
CA LEU A 316 1.98 -16.82 11.75
C LEU A 316 2.56 -15.43 11.96
N VAL A 317 2.94 -15.12 13.20
CA VAL A 317 3.53 -13.83 13.59
C VAL A 317 4.96 -14.03 14.02
N MET A 318 5.88 -13.22 13.50
CA MET A 318 7.29 -13.20 13.87
C MET A 318 7.79 -11.76 13.99
N LYS A 319 8.31 -11.40 15.15
CA LYS A 319 8.96 -10.12 15.38
C LYS A 319 10.46 -10.24 15.13
N GLN A 320 11.06 -9.19 14.59
CA GLN A 320 12.49 -9.15 14.30
C GLN A 320 13.35 -9.34 15.58
N GLU A 321 12.93 -8.74 16.67
CA GLU A 321 13.61 -8.82 17.98
C GLU A 321 13.70 -10.24 18.56
N ASP A 322 12.76 -11.13 18.21
CA ASP A 322 12.72 -12.51 18.69
C ASP A 322 13.77 -13.40 18.00
N TYR A 323 14.17 -13.06 16.77
CA TYR A 323 14.98 -13.94 15.90
C TYR A 323 16.33 -13.36 15.48
N LEU A 324 16.45 -12.04 15.39
CA LEU A 324 17.66 -11.36 14.92
C LEU A 324 18.27 -10.51 16.05
N LYS A 325 19.26 -11.08 16.73
CA LYS A 325 20.00 -10.39 17.80
C LYS A 325 20.99 -9.35 17.28
N ASP A 326 21.35 -9.43 16.01
CA ASP A 326 22.31 -8.57 15.31
C ASP A 326 21.66 -7.34 14.64
N VAL A 327 20.39 -7.10 14.90
CA VAL A 327 19.71 -5.87 14.47
C VAL A 327 19.73 -4.86 15.62
N PRO A 328 20.34 -3.68 15.40
CA PRO A 328 20.39 -2.67 16.44
C PRO A 328 18.99 -2.14 16.78
N PRO A 329 18.74 -1.86 18.07
CA PRO A 329 17.54 -1.14 18.47
C PRO A 329 17.53 0.27 17.88
N TYR A 330 16.38 0.91 17.91
CA TYR A 330 16.26 2.31 17.54
C TYR A 330 15.81 3.15 18.74
N VAL A 331 16.35 4.36 18.82
CA VAL A 331 16.03 5.34 19.84
C VAL A 331 15.32 6.51 19.19
N VAL A 332 14.14 6.87 19.69
CA VAL A 332 13.32 7.96 19.15
C VAL A 332 13.42 9.19 20.05
N GLU A 333 13.75 10.34 19.44
CA GLU A 333 13.78 11.65 20.08
C GLU A 333 12.86 12.60 19.31
N ASN A 334 12.03 13.36 20.03
CA ASN A 334 11.22 14.44 19.45
C ASN A 334 11.97 15.76 19.60
N VAL A 335 12.24 16.41 18.47
CA VAL A 335 12.84 17.75 18.39
C VAL A 335 11.73 18.75 18.14
N THR A 336 11.40 19.54 19.14
CA THR A 336 10.32 20.53 19.07
C THR A 336 10.84 21.92 18.73
N PHE A 337 10.06 22.68 17.95
CA PHE A 337 10.33 24.09 17.63
C PHE A 337 9.03 24.90 17.70
N GLU A 338 9.14 26.21 17.91
CA GLU A 338 8.00 27.11 17.92
C GLU A 338 7.78 27.74 16.54
N ILE A 339 6.55 27.78 16.07
CA ILE A 339 6.19 28.53 14.86
C ILE A 339 6.05 30.02 15.21
N PRO A 340 6.45 30.95 14.32
CA PRO A 340 6.40 32.38 14.60
C PRO A 340 4.96 32.90 14.72
N GLU A 341 4.79 34.07 15.37
CA GLU A 341 3.48 34.61 15.73
C GLU A 341 2.52 34.75 14.52
N HIS A 342 3.02 35.25 13.39
CA HIS A 342 2.19 35.36 12.18
C HIS A 342 1.70 34.00 11.68
N ALA A 343 2.55 32.98 11.70
CA ALA A 343 2.16 31.60 11.33
C ALA A 343 1.20 31.00 12.36
N ARG A 344 1.39 31.31 13.65
CA ARG A 344 0.48 30.88 14.74
C ARG A 344 -0.92 31.46 14.53
N LYS A 345 -1.03 32.70 14.10
CA LYS A 345 -2.31 33.33 13.75
C LYS A 345 -2.97 32.60 12.56
N LEU A 346 -2.25 32.40 11.46
CA LEU A 346 -2.77 31.66 10.30
C LEU A 346 -3.23 30.25 10.70
N TYR A 347 -2.45 29.56 11.53
CA TYR A 347 -2.79 28.23 12.05
C TYR A 347 -4.10 28.21 12.83
N GLN A 348 -4.30 29.20 13.73
CA GLN A 348 -5.53 29.35 14.52
C GLN A 348 -6.73 29.74 13.66
N ASP A 349 -6.57 30.64 12.71
CA ASP A 349 -7.62 31.07 11.79
C ASP A 349 -8.08 29.90 10.90
N MET A 350 -7.14 29.11 10.38
CA MET A 350 -7.46 27.88 9.63
C MET A 350 -8.23 26.89 10.51
N SER A 351 -7.85 26.71 11.76
CA SER A 351 -8.53 25.81 12.70
C SER A 351 -9.97 26.25 13.00
N LYS A 352 -10.21 27.57 13.13
CA LYS A 352 -11.51 28.13 13.53
C LYS A 352 -12.50 28.24 12.38
N SER A 353 -12.04 28.73 11.23
CA SER A 353 -12.89 29.13 10.11
C SER A 353 -12.72 28.25 8.84
N GLY A 354 -11.70 27.41 8.80
CA GLY A 354 -11.35 26.67 7.58
C GLY A 354 -10.80 27.55 6.46
N MET A 355 -10.47 28.82 6.74
CA MET A 355 -9.93 29.75 5.74
C MET A 355 -8.90 30.68 6.33
N ILE A 356 -7.93 31.09 5.51
CA ILE A 356 -6.91 32.08 5.86
C ILE A 356 -6.67 33.00 4.67
N ARG A 357 -6.23 34.24 4.97
CA ARG A 357 -5.73 35.19 3.99
C ARG A 357 -4.25 35.41 4.21
N LEU A 358 -3.45 35.22 3.17
CA LEU A 358 -2.01 35.48 3.19
C LEU A 358 -1.72 36.99 3.01
N ASP A 359 -0.47 37.41 3.27
CA ASP A 359 -0.06 38.81 3.19
C ASP A 359 -0.17 39.41 1.78
N ASP A 360 -0.05 38.60 0.75
CA ASP A 360 -0.26 38.97 -0.66
C ASP A 360 -1.74 39.07 -1.08
N GLY A 361 -2.67 38.83 -0.14
CA GLY A 361 -4.11 38.85 -0.37
C GLY A 361 -4.71 37.51 -0.79
N THR A 362 -3.91 36.47 -1.06
CA THR A 362 -4.38 35.14 -1.45
C THR A 362 -5.29 34.51 -0.40
N LEU A 363 -6.45 34.02 -0.81
CA LEU A 363 -7.41 33.35 0.08
C LEU A 363 -7.28 31.83 -0.05
N ILE A 364 -6.90 31.17 1.04
CA ILE A 364 -6.82 29.70 1.12
C ILE A 364 -8.04 29.17 1.87
N VAL A 365 -8.79 28.27 1.25
CA VAL A 365 -10.01 27.68 1.82
C VAL A 365 -9.85 26.15 1.95
N ALA A 366 -10.39 25.59 3.03
CA ALA A 366 -10.48 24.16 3.28
C ALA A 366 -11.92 23.79 3.68
N GLU A 367 -12.65 23.15 2.78
CA GLU A 367 -14.08 22.86 2.95
C GLU A 367 -14.38 21.67 3.86
N GLN A 368 -13.43 20.75 4.01
CA GLN A 368 -13.59 19.52 4.78
C GLN A 368 -12.62 19.47 5.96
N ALA A 369 -13.03 18.88 7.08
CA ALA A 369 -12.21 18.75 8.29
C ALA A 369 -10.82 18.12 8.02
N VAL A 370 -10.74 17.12 7.13
CA VAL A 370 -9.47 16.52 6.73
C VAL A 370 -8.59 17.52 5.99
N SER A 371 -9.17 18.35 5.11
CA SER A 371 -8.45 19.40 4.38
C SER A 371 -7.95 20.49 5.33
N VAL A 372 -8.76 20.89 6.32
CA VAL A 372 -8.34 21.83 7.39
C VAL A 372 -7.11 21.32 8.11
N LEU A 373 -7.15 20.05 8.58
CA LEU A 373 -6.03 19.45 9.29
C LEU A 373 -4.76 19.38 8.42
N GLN A 374 -4.91 19.02 7.14
CA GLN A 374 -3.78 19.03 6.21
C GLN A 374 -3.18 20.43 6.01
N LYS A 375 -4.01 21.47 5.88
CA LYS A 375 -3.56 22.86 5.78
C LYS A 375 -2.84 23.31 7.05
N MET A 376 -3.36 22.96 8.22
CA MET A 376 -2.71 23.26 9.51
C MET A 376 -1.32 22.62 9.60
N MET A 377 -1.16 21.36 9.17
CA MET A 377 0.14 20.68 9.13
C MET A 377 1.10 21.30 8.09
N GLN A 378 0.58 21.83 6.99
CA GLN A 378 1.39 22.58 6.02
C GLN A 378 1.88 23.89 6.61
N ILE A 379 1.02 24.65 7.31
CA ILE A 379 1.40 25.90 7.98
C ILE A 379 2.48 25.63 9.02
N SER A 380 2.33 24.58 9.85
CA SER A 380 3.36 24.21 10.83
C SER A 380 4.68 23.77 10.17
N ALA A 381 4.64 23.25 8.94
CA ALA A 381 5.84 22.90 8.16
C ALA A 381 6.49 24.10 7.44
N GLY A 382 5.88 25.29 7.45
CA GLY A 382 6.42 26.53 6.89
C GLY A 382 5.89 26.93 5.52
N PHE A 383 4.84 26.29 5.02
CA PHE A 383 4.22 26.60 3.73
C PHE A 383 2.73 26.26 3.73
N VAL A 384 2.00 26.67 2.67
CA VAL A 384 0.64 26.22 2.42
C VAL A 384 0.40 26.10 0.90
N TYR A 385 -0.40 25.11 0.48
CA TYR A 385 -0.85 25.00 -0.91
C TYR A 385 -2.08 25.85 -1.16
N GLU A 386 -2.06 26.62 -2.23
CA GLU A 386 -3.26 27.09 -2.92
C GLU A 386 -3.62 26.07 -4.00
N SER A 387 -4.89 25.67 -4.06
CA SER A 387 -5.39 24.75 -5.09
C SER A 387 -6.29 25.55 -6.02
N GLU A 388 -5.89 25.71 -7.27
CA GLU A 388 -6.69 26.30 -8.33
C GLU A 388 -7.18 25.19 -9.26
N GLU A 389 -8.50 25.13 -9.45
CA GLU A 389 -9.07 24.32 -10.51
C GLU A 389 -9.00 25.10 -11.82
N SER A 390 -8.23 24.61 -12.76
CA SER A 390 -8.18 25.16 -14.12
C SER A 390 -8.61 24.10 -15.14
N ILE A 391 -9.15 24.56 -16.25
CA ILE A 391 -9.47 23.70 -17.39
C ILE A 391 -8.26 23.73 -18.33
N SER A 392 -7.67 22.57 -18.60
CA SER A 392 -6.59 22.45 -19.59
C SER A 392 -7.09 22.79 -21.00
N ASP A 393 -6.18 23.11 -21.92
CA ASP A 393 -6.46 23.37 -23.35
C ASP A 393 -7.22 22.21 -24.03
N PHE A 394 -7.24 21.03 -23.40
CA PHE A 394 -7.97 19.84 -23.85
C PHE A 394 -9.29 19.59 -23.10
N GLY A 395 -9.78 20.57 -22.31
CA GLY A 395 -11.05 20.47 -21.57
C GLY A 395 -11.01 19.56 -20.33
N ALA A 396 -9.85 19.13 -19.84
CA ALA A 396 -9.72 18.37 -18.61
C ALA A 396 -9.53 19.31 -17.40
N LEU A 397 -10.20 19.03 -16.28
CA LEU A 397 -9.95 19.70 -15.00
C LEU A 397 -8.52 19.37 -14.53
N VAL A 398 -7.68 20.39 -14.43
CA VAL A 398 -6.32 20.31 -13.90
C VAL A 398 -6.28 21.05 -12.58
N ASN A 399 -5.82 20.38 -11.54
CA ASN A 399 -5.60 20.97 -10.23
C ASN A 399 -4.17 21.49 -10.16
N ASN A 400 -3.98 22.77 -10.38
CA ASN A 400 -2.70 23.45 -10.19
C ASN A 400 -2.52 23.76 -8.70
N ARG A 401 -1.32 23.50 -8.16
CA ARG A 401 -0.97 23.78 -6.78
C ARG A 401 0.16 24.78 -6.74
N THR A 402 -0.14 25.96 -6.24
CA THR A 402 0.86 26.97 -5.90
C THR A 402 1.31 26.78 -4.46
N ILE A 403 2.60 26.89 -4.18
CA ILE A 403 3.18 26.77 -2.83
C ILE A 403 3.50 28.17 -2.33
N HIS A 404 2.82 28.58 -1.26
CA HIS A 404 3.10 29.82 -0.56
C HIS A 404 3.97 29.54 0.65
N HIS A 405 5.16 30.15 0.68
CA HIS A 405 6.08 30.07 1.81
C HIS A 405 5.56 30.91 2.98
N ILE A 406 5.70 30.41 4.22
CA ILE A 406 5.25 31.10 5.43
C ILE A 406 6.44 31.38 6.38
N HIS A 407 7.25 30.34 6.71
CA HIS A 407 8.40 30.50 7.61
C HIS A 407 9.43 29.38 7.43
N ASP A 408 10.64 29.58 7.98
CA ASP A 408 11.76 28.64 7.91
C ASP A 408 12.12 27.99 9.26
N GLU A 409 11.25 28.07 10.29
CA GLU A 409 11.61 27.61 11.63
C GLU A 409 11.91 26.11 11.68
N LYS A 410 11.16 25.31 10.91
CA LYS A 410 11.41 23.86 10.79
C LYS A 410 12.76 23.55 10.11
N ILE A 411 13.18 24.37 9.17
CA ILE A 411 14.50 24.30 8.53
C ILE A 411 15.61 24.67 9.52
N LYS A 412 15.37 25.68 10.38
CA LYS A 412 16.33 26.07 11.43
C LYS A 412 16.51 24.91 12.42
N ALA A 413 15.40 24.33 12.91
CA ALA A 413 15.44 23.18 13.81
C ALA A 413 16.17 21.98 13.19
N LEU A 414 15.95 21.70 11.89
CA LEU A 414 16.69 20.66 11.19
C LEU A 414 18.20 20.96 11.13
N ARG A 415 18.58 22.22 10.85
CA ARG A 415 20.00 22.63 10.78
C ARG A 415 20.68 22.51 12.13
N GLU A 416 20.03 22.93 13.21
CA GLU A 416 20.53 22.78 14.57
C GLU A 416 20.68 21.31 14.98
N LEU A 417 19.71 20.47 14.64
CA LEU A 417 19.80 19.03 14.87
C LEU A 417 20.99 18.42 14.11
N MET A 418 21.15 18.72 12.82
CA MET A 418 22.25 18.18 12.01
C MET A 418 23.62 18.66 12.52
N ALA A 419 23.73 19.87 13.07
CA ALA A 419 24.97 20.38 13.66
C ALA A 419 25.43 19.59 14.89
N ARG A 420 24.55 18.84 15.57
CA ARG A 420 24.91 17.91 16.65
C ARG A 420 25.71 16.70 16.15
N PHE A 421 25.64 16.39 14.83
CA PHE A 421 26.22 15.21 14.21
C PHE A 421 26.93 15.57 12.88
N PRO A 422 28.02 16.34 12.91
CA PRO A 422 28.63 16.96 11.71
C PRO A 422 29.19 15.93 10.71
N ASP A 423 29.63 14.79 11.19
CA ASP A 423 30.27 13.76 10.36
C ASP A 423 29.31 12.70 9.81
N GLU A 424 28.08 12.70 10.29
CA GLU A 424 27.10 11.66 10.01
C GLU A 424 26.31 11.89 8.70
N ASN A 425 25.71 10.82 8.21
CA ASN A 425 24.81 10.82 7.07
C ASN A 425 23.35 10.76 7.53
N PHE A 426 22.48 11.53 6.89
CA PHE A 426 21.08 11.69 7.30
C PHE A 426 20.13 11.13 6.26
N LEU A 427 19.29 10.16 6.65
CA LEU A 427 18.13 9.73 5.89
C LEU A 427 16.91 10.55 6.35
N ILE A 428 16.43 11.45 5.48
CA ILE A 428 15.37 12.40 5.84
C ILE A 428 14.08 12.04 5.11
N SER A 429 12.99 11.80 5.86
CA SER A 429 11.67 11.64 5.30
C SER A 429 10.99 12.98 5.10
N TYR A 430 10.40 13.20 3.93
CA TYR A 430 9.48 14.30 3.66
C TYR A 430 8.16 13.75 3.12
N TYR A 431 7.04 14.38 3.46
CA TYR A 431 5.72 13.92 3.02
C TYR A 431 5.09 14.85 1.97
N HIS A 432 5.30 16.14 2.10
CA HIS A 432 4.76 17.16 1.21
C HIS A 432 5.77 17.60 0.16
N GLN A 433 5.28 17.95 -1.05
CA GLN A 433 6.13 18.52 -2.11
C GLN A 433 6.72 19.87 -1.66
N GLY A 434 5.95 20.70 -0.94
CA GLY A 434 6.45 21.98 -0.38
C GLY A 434 7.61 21.77 0.61
N SER A 435 7.54 20.74 1.45
CA SER A 435 8.66 20.37 2.32
C SER A 435 9.91 19.97 1.53
N LEU A 436 9.73 19.22 0.44
CA LEU A 436 10.84 18.86 -0.45
C LEU A 436 11.49 20.10 -1.08
N GLU A 437 10.69 21.06 -1.55
CA GLU A 437 11.19 22.30 -2.17
C GLU A 437 11.95 23.15 -1.15
N LEU A 438 11.44 23.30 0.08
CA LEU A 438 12.15 23.98 1.17
C LEU A 438 13.47 23.28 1.50
N LEU A 439 13.47 21.95 1.62
CA LEU A 439 14.67 21.18 1.89
C LEU A 439 15.71 21.36 0.79
N GLN A 440 15.33 21.29 -0.49
CA GLN A 440 16.24 21.46 -1.62
C GLN A 440 16.75 22.91 -1.74
N LYS A 441 15.91 23.91 -1.42
CA LYS A 441 16.29 25.33 -1.40
C LYS A 441 17.37 25.62 -0.35
N HIS A 442 17.19 25.08 0.86
CA HIS A 442 18.08 25.36 2.01
C HIS A 442 19.28 24.40 2.13
N PHE A 443 19.19 23.25 1.49
CA PHE A 443 20.23 22.21 1.42
C PHE A 443 20.43 21.74 -0.03
N PRO A 444 21.10 22.58 -0.89
CA PRO A 444 21.30 22.23 -2.32
C PRO A 444 22.07 20.94 -2.54
N GLN A 445 22.89 20.53 -1.56
CA GLN A 445 23.66 19.26 -1.59
C GLN A 445 22.80 18.03 -1.27
N ALA A 446 21.56 18.20 -0.83
CA ALA A 446 20.67 17.09 -0.51
C ALA A 446 20.23 16.34 -1.76
N VAL A 447 20.36 15.02 -1.74
CA VAL A 447 20.02 14.16 -2.87
C VAL A 447 18.65 13.55 -2.66
N LYS A 448 17.75 13.73 -3.61
CA LYS A 448 16.45 13.09 -3.61
C LYS A 448 16.55 11.67 -4.16
N MET A 449 16.03 10.70 -3.42
CA MET A 449 15.85 9.32 -3.90
C MET A 449 14.88 9.29 -5.07
N ASP A 450 15.29 8.79 -6.22
CA ASP A 450 14.42 8.63 -7.38
C ASP A 450 13.45 7.43 -7.22
N ARG A 451 12.52 7.31 -8.18
CA ARG A 451 11.55 6.20 -8.18
C ARG A 451 12.21 4.84 -8.42
N LYS A 452 13.38 4.80 -9.04
CA LYS A 452 14.12 3.57 -9.34
C LYS A 452 15.07 3.17 -8.22
N GLY A 453 15.39 4.09 -7.29
CA GLY A 453 16.32 3.84 -6.19
C GLY A 453 17.80 3.83 -6.64
N THR A 454 18.13 4.57 -7.69
CA THR A 454 19.50 4.57 -8.27
C THR A 454 20.55 5.09 -7.30
N GLN A 455 20.16 5.95 -6.34
CA GLN A 455 21.04 6.53 -5.32
C GLN A 455 21.43 5.56 -4.19
N LYS A 456 20.86 4.34 -4.17
CA LYS A 456 21.09 3.35 -3.11
C LYS A 456 22.56 3.01 -2.90
N ASN A 457 23.31 2.80 -3.98
CA ASN A 457 24.71 2.41 -3.88
C ASN A 457 25.57 3.57 -3.39
N ASP A 458 25.40 4.77 -3.95
CA ASP A 458 26.14 5.96 -3.51
C ASP A 458 25.83 6.33 -2.05
N TRP A 459 24.58 6.12 -1.59
CA TRP A 459 24.25 6.24 -0.18
C TRP A 459 24.99 5.21 0.68
N ASN A 460 24.93 3.94 0.30
CA ASN A 460 25.56 2.86 1.07
C ASN A 460 27.10 2.95 1.05
N ASP A 461 27.70 3.59 0.03
CA ASP A 461 29.12 3.89 -0.05
C ASP A 461 29.52 5.17 0.73
N GLY A 462 28.55 5.85 1.37
CA GLY A 462 28.80 7.07 2.16
C GLY A 462 29.03 8.34 1.34
N LYS A 463 28.79 8.32 0.01
CA LYS A 463 28.96 9.47 -0.89
C LYS A 463 27.87 10.53 -0.75
N ILE A 464 26.70 10.13 -0.20
CA ILE A 464 25.56 11.01 0.01
C ILE A 464 25.42 11.32 1.49
N LYS A 465 25.61 12.58 1.88
CA LYS A 465 25.48 13.03 3.27
C LYS A 465 24.03 13.27 3.70
N MET A 466 23.17 13.63 2.78
CA MET A 466 21.76 13.95 3.05
C MET A 466 20.88 13.34 1.96
N LEU A 467 20.16 12.26 2.30
CA LEU A 467 19.27 11.55 1.39
C LEU A 467 17.82 11.86 1.73
N LEU A 468 17.12 12.51 0.80
CA LEU A 468 15.70 12.85 0.92
C LEU A 468 14.84 11.74 0.32
N MET A 469 13.87 11.24 1.07
CA MET A 469 13.02 10.16 0.60
C MET A 469 11.58 10.30 1.11
N HIS A 470 10.61 10.17 0.20
CA HIS A 470 9.19 10.12 0.59
C HIS A 470 8.88 8.74 1.22
N PRO A 471 8.24 8.66 2.41
CA PRO A 471 7.99 7.40 3.12
C PRO A 471 7.29 6.35 2.26
N LYS A 472 6.26 6.73 1.53
CA LYS A 472 5.53 5.83 0.63
C LYS A 472 6.38 5.30 -0.52
N SER A 473 7.29 6.09 -1.07
CA SER A 473 8.16 5.65 -2.17
C SER A 473 9.36 4.86 -1.69
N GLY A 474 9.79 5.10 -0.45
CA GLY A 474 10.86 4.37 0.23
C GLY A 474 10.41 3.08 0.91
N ALA A 475 9.09 2.88 1.10
CA ALA A 475 8.55 1.78 1.89
C ALA A 475 8.91 0.39 1.37
N HIS A 476 9.35 0.23 0.12
CA HIS A 476 9.50 -1.09 -0.47
C HIS A 476 10.91 -1.38 -1.01
N GLY A 477 11.55 -2.40 -0.45
CA GLY A 477 12.67 -3.14 -1.05
C GLY A 477 14.07 -2.52 -0.98
N LEU A 478 14.26 -1.30 -0.47
CA LEU A 478 15.59 -0.68 -0.42
C LEU A 478 16.36 -1.03 0.85
N ASN A 479 17.61 -1.48 0.69
CA ASN A 479 18.55 -1.73 1.77
C ASN A 479 19.48 -0.54 1.90
N LEU A 480 19.31 0.28 2.94
CA LEU A 480 20.03 1.54 3.15
C LEU A 480 20.90 1.55 4.41
N GLN A 481 20.95 0.43 5.14
CA GLN A 481 21.59 0.33 6.47
C GLN A 481 23.12 0.54 6.48
N LYS A 482 23.78 0.50 5.32
CA LYS A 482 25.24 0.70 5.26
C LYS A 482 25.64 2.16 5.16
N GLY A 483 24.73 3.04 4.73
CA GLY A 483 25.05 4.44 4.44
C GLY A 483 24.92 5.38 5.63
N GLY A 484 24.30 4.95 6.74
CA GLY A 484 24.14 5.76 7.94
C GLY A 484 23.23 5.10 8.98
N HIS A 485 23.05 5.75 10.12
CA HIS A 485 22.23 5.27 11.21
C HIS A 485 21.26 6.33 11.77
N ILE A 486 21.19 7.52 11.16
CA ILE A 486 20.31 8.60 11.59
C ILE A 486 19.13 8.75 10.62
N VAL A 487 17.93 8.62 11.16
CA VAL A 487 16.66 8.89 10.47
C VAL A 487 16.09 10.19 11.00
N ILE A 488 15.70 11.11 10.12
CA ILE A 488 14.99 12.33 10.49
C ILE A 488 13.63 12.35 9.79
N ASN A 489 12.56 12.34 10.58
CA ASN A 489 11.21 12.58 10.08
C ASN A 489 10.96 14.08 10.06
N TYR A 490 11.15 14.69 8.89
CA TYR A 490 10.92 16.12 8.71
C TYR A 490 9.44 16.46 8.77
N ASP A 491 8.58 15.66 8.12
CA ASP A 491 7.12 15.80 8.22
C ASP A 491 6.52 14.64 9.02
N VAL A 492 5.42 14.92 9.75
CA VAL A 492 4.54 13.90 10.31
C VAL A 492 3.45 13.52 9.31
N TYR A 493 2.95 12.30 9.39
CA TYR A 493 1.92 11.77 8.49
C TYR A 493 1.10 10.66 9.15
N PHE A 494 -0.13 10.42 8.63
CA PHE A 494 -1.16 9.59 9.27
C PHE A 494 -1.00 8.07 9.08
N SER A 495 0.22 7.56 8.85
CA SER A 495 0.41 6.13 8.63
C SER A 495 1.57 5.56 9.45
N TYR A 496 1.21 4.75 10.45
CA TYR A 496 2.20 3.97 11.21
C TYR A 496 2.96 3.00 10.30
N GLY A 497 2.28 2.31 9.39
CA GLY A 497 2.91 1.34 8.50
C GLY A 497 4.03 1.96 7.65
N GLN A 498 3.80 3.17 7.10
CA GLN A 498 4.83 3.88 6.34
C GLN A 498 5.99 4.34 7.22
N PHE A 499 5.69 4.87 8.42
CA PHE A 499 6.71 5.26 9.40
C PHE A 499 7.58 4.05 9.78
N TYR A 500 6.98 2.94 10.17
CA TYR A 500 7.67 1.73 10.57
C TYR A 500 8.54 1.15 9.45
N GLN A 501 7.98 1.03 8.25
CA GLN A 501 8.72 0.55 7.08
C GLN A 501 9.87 1.48 6.69
N PHE A 502 9.72 2.81 6.85
CA PHE A 502 10.78 3.77 6.58
C PHE A 502 11.93 3.61 7.58
N LEU A 503 11.62 3.55 8.87
CA LEU A 503 12.57 3.32 9.95
C LEU A 503 13.39 2.03 9.72
N ARG A 504 12.72 0.95 9.34
CA ARG A 504 13.34 -0.35 9.07
C ARG A 504 14.23 -0.39 7.82
N ARG A 505 14.47 0.76 7.15
CA ARG A 505 15.50 0.87 6.09
C ARG A 505 16.90 0.91 6.67
N LEU A 506 17.07 1.50 7.87
CA LEU A 506 18.34 1.57 8.58
C LEU A 506 18.41 0.57 9.73
N ALA A 507 17.34 0.38 10.52
CA ALA A 507 17.27 -0.55 11.64
C ALA A 507 17.04 -1.98 11.15
N ARG A 508 18.08 -2.61 10.60
CA ARG A 508 18.02 -3.96 10.04
C ARG A 508 19.39 -4.65 10.07
N ARG A 509 19.40 -5.96 9.80
CA ARG A 509 20.62 -6.78 9.75
C ARG A 509 21.68 -6.16 8.84
N GLY A 510 22.92 -6.10 9.34
CA GLY A 510 24.04 -5.49 8.63
C GLY A 510 24.20 -3.98 8.83
N GLN A 511 23.47 -3.38 9.78
CA GLN A 511 23.77 -2.06 10.32
C GLN A 511 25.05 -2.16 11.18
N LYS A 512 25.97 -1.18 11.03
CA LYS A 512 27.25 -1.19 11.73
C LYS A 512 27.24 -0.49 13.09
N HIS A 513 26.26 0.38 13.32
CA HIS A 513 26.12 1.14 14.55
C HIS A 513 25.28 0.38 15.57
N GLU A 514 25.57 0.58 16.85
CA GLU A 514 24.87 -0.08 17.97
C GLU A 514 23.40 0.34 18.08
N ASN A 515 23.06 1.56 17.64
CA ASN A 515 21.73 2.11 17.67
C ASN A 515 21.41 2.84 16.37
N VAL A 516 20.14 2.83 15.96
CA VAL A 516 19.61 3.74 14.96
C VAL A 516 18.91 4.89 15.68
N LEU A 517 19.35 6.11 15.41
CA LEU A 517 18.76 7.32 15.97
C LEU A 517 17.63 7.81 15.08
N VAL A 518 16.49 8.10 15.69
CA VAL A 518 15.28 8.56 14.98
C VAL A 518 14.81 9.88 15.57
N PHE A 519 14.89 10.93 14.79
CA PHE A 519 14.45 12.26 15.20
C PHE A 519 13.15 12.64 14.50
N ASN A 520 12.15 13.09 15.27
CA ASN A 520 10.91 13.65 14.74
C ASN A 520 10.92 15.16 14.95
N ILE A 521 10.85 15.95 13.87
CA ILE A 521 10.80 17.41 13.98
C ILE A 521 9.35 17.85 14.06
N LEU A 522 8.93 18.37 15.22
CA LEU A 522 7.55 18.68 15.55
C LEU A 522 7.37 20.17 15.88
N ALA A 523 6.38 20.79 15.28
CA ALA A 523 5.97 22.13 15.70
C ALA A 523 5.21 22.04 17.04
N ALA A 524 5.71 22.72 18.07
CA ALA A 524 5.14 22.70 19.39
C ALA A 524 3.72 23.28 19.42
N ARG A 525 2.84 22.70 20.24
CA ARG A 525 1.44 23.13 20.39
C ARG A 525 0.67 23.14 19.06
N THR A 526 0.93 22.13 18.22
CA THR A 526 0.23 21.92 16.95
C THR A 526 -0.24 20.47 16.82
N TYR A 527 -0.96 20.16 15.72
CA TYR A 527 -1.35 18.80 15.39
C TYR A 527 -0.17 17.87 15.04
N ASP A 528 1.04 18.38 14.84
CA ASP A 528 2.23 17.55 14.63
C ASP A 528 2.43 16.61 15.83
N GLU A 529 2.32 17.12 17.07
CA GLU A 529 2.46 16.33 18.29
C GLU A 529 1.35 15.30 18.45
N GLU A 530 0.09 15.67 18.15
CA GLU A 530 -1.06 14.76 18.23
C GLU A 530 -0.97 13.64 17.20
N VAL A 531 -0.59 13.95 15.95
CA VAL A 531 -0.42 12.97 14.89
C VAL A 531 0.74 12.01 15.20
N GLN A 532 1.86 12.54 15.68
CA GLN A 532 3.00 11.71 16.09
C GLN A 532 2.58 10.75 17.21
N ARG A 533 1.91 11.22 18.25
CA ARG A 533 1.45 10.39 19.35
C ARG A 533 0.42 9.35 18.87
N SER A 534 -0.67 9.80 18.26
CA SER A 534 -1.81 8.92 17.93
C SER A 534 -1.52 7.97 16.77
N CYS A 535 -0.75 8.42 15.77
CA CYS A 535 -0.52 7.63 14.57
C CYS A 535 0.79 6.82 14.60
N TRP A 536 1.77 7.20 15.40
CA TRP A 536 3.05 6.47 15.43
C TRP A 536 3.28 5.74 16.75
N VAL A 537 2.99 6.36 17.91
CA VAL A 537 3.18 5.72 19.21
C VAL A 537 2.04 4.75 19.52
N ASP A 538 0.80 5.25 19.65
CA ASP A 538 -0.35 4.45 20.07
C ASP A 538 -0.65 3.29 19.11
N LYS A 539 -0.53 3.53 17.78
CA LYS A 539 -0.70 2.46 16.79
C LYS A 539 0.44 1.45 16.80
N GLY A 540 1.66 1.88 17.10
CA GLY A 540 2.81 1.00 17.29
C GLY A 540 2.61 0.06 18.48
N GLU A 541 2.16 0.58 19.60
CA GLU A 541 1.81 -0.21 20.79
C GLU A 541 0.68 -1.20 20.49
N SER A 542 -0.37 -0.77 19.80
CA SER A 542 -1.48 -1.64 19.37
C SER A 542 -1.00 -2.78 18.46
N GLN A 543 -0.10 -2.50 17.53
CA GLN A 543 0.49 -3.52 16.65
C GLN A 543 1.35 -4.52 17.44
N ASN A 544 2.15 -4.04 18.39
CA ASN A 544 2.97 -4.90 19.25
C ASN A 544 2.10 -5.79 20.16
N ALA A 545 1.01 -5.24 20.71
CA ALA A 545 0.03 -6.01 21.50
C ALA A 545 -0.61 -7.11 20.65
N PHE A 546 -1.04 -6.81 19.43
CA PHE A 546 -1.59 -7.78 18.50
C PHE A 546 -0.62 -8.95 18.24
N PHE A 547 0.65 -8.67 17.97
CA PHE A 547 1.67 -9.70 17.75
C PHE A 547 1.87 -10.57 19.01
N GLY A 548 1.95 -9.94 20.18
CA GLY A 548 2.08 -10.65 21.46
C GLY A 548 0.91 -11.59 21.74
N LEU A 549 -0.32 -11.17 21.44
CA LEU A 549 -1.52 -11.99 21.64
C LEU A 549 -1.54 -13.22 20.72
N ILE A 550 -1.23 -13.07 19.43
CA ILE A 550 -1.14 -14.24 18.51
C ILE A 550 -0.06 -15.22 18.97
N GLN A 551 1.10 -14.74 19.39
CA GLN A 551 2.15 -15.62 19.91
C GLN A 551 1.73 -16.40 21.17
N LYS A 552 1.02 -15.74 22.10
CA LYS A 552 0.44 -16.41 23.30
C LYS A 552 -0.57 -17.50 22.90
N CYS A 553 -1.49 -17.19 21.97
CA CYS A 553 -2.46 -18.17 21.48
C CYS A 553 -1.78 -19.40 20.86
N LYS A 554 -0.75 -19.20 20.05
CA LYS A 554 0.01 -20.32 19.44
C LYS A 554 0.75 -21.17 20.46
N LYS A 555 1.35 -20.57 21.49
CA LYS A 555 1.99 -21.33 22.59
C LYS A 555 0.96 -22.19 23.33
N ALA A 556 -0.22 -21.63 23.61
CA ALA A 556 -1.31 -22.37 24.27
C ALA A 556 -1.79 -23.57 23.45
N LEU A 557 -1.89 -23.44 22.12
CA LEU A 557 -2.29 -24.52 21.21
C LEU A 557 -1.24 -25.63 21.05
N LYS A 558 0.05 -25.37 21.36
CA LYS A 558 1.10 -26.40 21.32
C LYS A 558 1.22 -27.21 22.61
N HIS A 559 0.69 -26.71 23.72
CA HIS A 559 0.80 -27.32 25.05
C HIS A 559 -0.55 -27.83 25.58
N GLY A 560 -1.65 -27.69 24.87
CA GLY A 560 -2.96 -28.32 25.08
C GLY A 560 -3.24 -29.37 24.02
#